data_35c30c2a4bdaaf89ecbc44a56626579f
#
_entry.id   35c30c2a4bdaaf89ecbc44a56626579f
#
_cell.length_a   1.000
_cell.length_b   1.000
_cell.length_c   1.000
_cell.angle_alpha   90.00
_cell.angle_beta   90.00
_cell.angle_gamma   90.00
#
_symmetry.space_group_name_H-M   'P 1'
#
loop_
_entity.id
_entity.type
_entity.pdbx_description
1 polymer ?
#
loop_
_entity_poly.entity_id
_entity_poly.type
_entity_poly.pdbx_seq_one_letter_code
_entity_poly.pdbx_strand_id
1 'polypeptide(L)'
;GALALGGLPLLSGFWSKDAILTATLTYPFGGVGFYVGALLVAVLTAMYAMRWFVLVFLGEERGHHHPHEAPPVMLWPNHLLALGSVLAGYLALPHPLPNVLEPFLKPALAEVEAHHLSLGAEWGLIALSAAVALLGLWAGFVFFQRKVFPAWYLAFEAASREAFYVDRAYNAL
;
A
#
# COMPACT_ATOMS: atom_id res chain seq x y z
N GLY A 1 10.87 -1.75 -0.57
CA GLY A 1 9.60 -2.40 -0.99
C GLY A 1 8.48 -2.17 0.02
N ALA A 2 8.58 -2.67 1.26
CA ALA A 2 7.48 -2.61 2.25
C ALA A 2 6.95 -1.20 2.53
N LEU A 3 7.83 -0.22 2.71
CA LEU A 3 7.45 1.18 2.93
C LEU A 3 6.78 1.81 1.70
N ALA A 4 7.28 1.50 0.49
CA ALA A 4 6.65 1.98 -0.75
C ALA A 4 5.26 1.35 -0.93
N LEU A 5 5.12 0.05 -0.69
CA LEU A 5 3.85 -0.66 -0.72
C LEU A 5 2.87 -0.12 0.35
N GLY A 6 3.37 0.19 1.54
CA GLY A 6 2.60 0.82 2.62
C GLY A 6 2.15 2.24 2.32
N GLY A 7 2.71 2.89 1.30
CA GLY A 7 2.36 4.25 0.91
C GLY A 7 3.07 5.32 1.75
N LEU A 8 4.32 5.05 2.17
CA LEU A 8 5.11 6.07 2.85
C LEU A 8 5.26 7.29 1.92
N PRO A 9 4.95 8.52 2.38
CA PRO A 9 5.13 9.73 1.60
C PRO A 9 6.50 9.82 0.93
N LEU A 10 6.55 10.43 -0.24
CA LEU A 10 7.73 10.59 -1.10
C LEU A 10 8.21 9.32 -1.83
N LEU A 11 7.69 8.13 -1.53
CA LEU A 11 7.98 6.93 -2.30
C LEU A 11 6.97 6.75 -3.45
N SER A 12 7.35 5.98 -4.47
CA SER A 12 6.53 5.78 -5.67
C SER A 12 5.13 5.25 -5.37
N GLY A 13 5.00 4.34 -4.41
CA GLY A 13 3.73 3.76 -3.99
C GLY A 13 2.77 4.76 -3.34
N PHE A 14 3.27 5.85 -2.77
CA PHE A 14 2.44 6.93 -2.26
C PHE A 14 1.74 7.69 -3.39
N TRP A 15 2.50 8.17 -4.38
CA TRP A 15 1.96 8.94 -5.49
C TRP A 15 0.94 8.17 -6.32
N SER A 16 1.22 6.90 -6.61
CA SER A 16 0.28 6.06 -7.36
C SER A 16 -1.01 5.76 -6.55
N LYS A 17 -0.88 5.53 -5.25
CA LYS A 17 -2.02 5.28 -4.36
C LYS A 17 -2.91 6.52 -4.23
N ASP A 18 -2.29 7.67 -4.08
CA ASP A 18 -3.00 8.94 -3.99
C ASP A 18 -3.77 9.27 -5.28
N ALA A 19 -3.16 9.05 -6.44
CA ALA A 19 -3.84 9.21 -7.72
C ALA A 19 -5.08 8.29 -7.84
N ILE A 20 -4.99 7.04 -7.37
CA ILE A 20 -6.13 6.11 -7.34
C ILE A 20 -7.20 6.61 -6.37
N LEU A 21 -6.82 7.05 -5.16
CA LEU A 21 -7.75 7.58 -4.17
C LEU A 21 -8.49 8.80 -4.72
N THR A 22 -7.78 9.75 -5.31
CA THR A 22 -8.38 10.93 -5.92
C THR A 22 -9.33 10.55 -7.06
N ALA A 23 -8.94 9.58 -7.90
CA ALA A 23 -9.79 9.08 -8.97
C ALA A 23 -11.12 8.51 -8.45
N THR A 24 -11.14 7.84 -7.29
CA THR A 24 -12.40 7.32 -6.72
C THR A 24 -13.42 8.40 -6.38
N LEU A 25 -13.00 9.65 -6.19
CA LEU A 25 -13.90 10.79 -5.97
C LEU A 25 -14.27 11.51 -7.26
N THR A 26 -13.34 11.60 -8.22
CA THR A 26 -13.46 12.48 -9.39
C THR A 26 -14.09 11.79 -10.60
N TYR A 27 -14.12 10.48 -10.66
CA TYR A 27 -14.75 9.74 -11.75
C TYR A 27 -16.28 9.71 -11.64
N PRO A 28 -17.01 9.67 -12.77
CA PRO A 28 -18.48 9.72 -12.79
C PRO A 28 -19.18 8.61 -12.01
N PHE A 29 -18.55 7.43 -11.95
CA PHE A 29 -19.06 6.28 -11.20
C PHE A 29 -18.43 6.13 -9.82
N GLY A 30 -17.63 7.12 -9.39
CA GLY A 30 -16.98 7.18 -8.10
C GLY A 30 -17.92 7.71 -7.01
N GLY A 31 -17.32 8.12 -5.92
CA GLY A 31 -18.03 8.79 -4.82
C GLY A 31 -17.37 8.53 -3.47
N VAL A 32 -17.90 9.20 -2.45
CA VAL A 32 -17.35 9.16 -1.09
C VAL A 32 -17.26 7.73 -0.53
N GLY A 33 -18.26 6.87 -0.86
CA GLY A 33 -18.24 5.47 -0.41
C GLY A 33 -17.05 4.69 -0.94
N PHE A 34 -16.72 4.84 -2.24
CA PHE A 34 -15.55 4.22 -2.85
C PHE A 34 -14.25 4.79 -2.28
N TYR A 35 -14.19 6.09 -2.05
CA TYR A 35 -13.04 6.75 -1.45
C TYR A 35 -12.76 6.22 -0.03
N VAL A 36 -13.78 6.15 0.82
CA VAL A 36 -13.65 5.61 2.19
C VAL A 36 -13.24 4.14 2.16
N GLY A 37 -13.84 3.33 1.27
CA GLY A 37 -13.43 1.95 1.07
C GLY A 37 -11.97 1.83 0.64
N ALA A 38 -11.53 2.66 -0.29
CA ALA A 38 -10.14 2.68 -0.76
C ALA A 38 -9.16 3.15 0.34
N LEU A 39 -9.55 4.13 1.19
CA LEU A 39 -8.77 4.51 2.37
C LEU A 39 -8.62 3.38 3.38
N LEU A 40 -9.70 2.64 3.66
CA LEU A 40 -9.62 1.46 4.53
C LEU A 40 -8.67 0.40 3.97
N VAL A 41 -8.73 0.13 2.67
CA VAL A 41 -7.79 -0.77 2.00
C VAL A 41 -6.35 -0.24 2.11
N ALA A 42 -6.14 1.07 2.00
CA ALA A 42 -4.81 1.68 2.16
C ALA A 42 -4.25 1.46 3.58
N VAL A 43 -5.06 1.63 4.63
CA VAL A 43 -4.66 1.33 6.03
C VAL A 43 -4.29 -0.13 6.18
N LEU A 44 -5.15 -1.05 5.73
CA LEU A 44 -4.91 -2.49 5.82
C LEU A 44 -3.64 -2.89 5.06
N THR A 45 -3.40 -2.28 3.89
CA THR A 45 -2.18 -2.49 3.11
C THR A 45 -0.93 -2.04 3.88
N ALA A 46 -0.97 -0.86 4.49
CA ALA A 46 0.13 -0.36 5.32
C ALA A 46 0.40 -1.29 6.52
N MET A 47 -0.65 -1.75 7.18
CA MET A 47 -0.55 -2.67 8.31
C MET A 47 0.05 -4.03 7.92
N TYR A 48 -0.43 -4.67 6.83
CA TYR A 48 0.13 -5.97 6.45
C TYR A 48 1.56 -5.86 5.91
N ALA A 49 1.90 -4.77 5.20
CA ALA A 49 3.25 -4.53 4.75
C ALA A 49 4.22 -4.41 5.93
N MET A 50 3.79 -3.70 6.99
CA MET A 50 4.57 -3.56 8.21
C MET A 50 4.63 -4.87 9.02
N ARG A 51 3.53 -5.66 9.05
CA ARG A 51 3.54 -7.00 9.63
C ARG A 51 4.63 -7.88 9.01
N TRP A 52 4.64 -7.93 7.67
CA TRP A 52 5.64 -8.70 6.94
C TRP A 52 7.06 -8.23 7.30
N PHE A 53 7.29 -6.91 7.30
CA PHE A 53 8.59 -6.35 7.65
C PHE A 53 9.03 -6.71 9.08
N VAL A 54 8.15 -6.53 10.06
CA VAL A 54 8.44 -6.82 11.47
C VAL A 54 8.73 -8.30 11.69
N LEU A 55 7.92 -9.19 11.09
CA LEU A 55 8.08 -10.63 11.29
C LEU A 55 9.35 -11.18 10.64
N VAL A 56 9.76 -10.63 9.48
CA VAL A 56 10.94 -11.11 8.73
C VAL A 56 12.23 -10.51 9.26
N PHE A 57 12.26 -9.21 9.56
CA PHE A 57 13.51 -8.50 9.86
C PHE A 57 13.71 -8.17 11.35
N LEU A 58 12.64 -8.12 12.14
CA LEU A 58 12.69 -7.75 13.56
C LEU A 58 12.15 -8.86 14.47
N GLY A 59 11.66 -9.95 13.89
CA GLY A 59 11.16 -11.11 14.63
C GLY A 59 12.27 -12.01 15.16
N GLU A 60 11.91 -12.89 16.10
CA GLU A 60 12.80 -13.94 16.58
C GLU A 60 13.05 -14.98 15.49
N GLU A 61 14.24 -15.52 15.43
CA GLU A 61 14.59 -16.63 14.54
C GLU A 61 13.75 -17.86 14.86
N ARG A 62 13.06 -18.40 13.85
CA ARG A 62 12.16 -19.55 14.00
C ARG A 62 12.67 -20.81 13.30
N GLY A 63 13.79 -20.71 12.63
CA GLY A 63 14.39 -21.80 11.87
C GLY A 63 15.71 -22.26 12.46
N HIS A 64 16.12 -23.46 12.08
CA HIS A 64 17.44 -24.02 12.42
C HIS A 64 18.46 -23.80 11.28
N HIS A 65 18.12 -22.94 10.31
CA HIS A 65 18.98 -22.64 9.18
C HIS A 65 19.80 -21.38 9.45
N HIS A 66 21.10 -21.43 9.19
CA HIS A 66 21.95 -20.25 9.24
C HIS A 66 21.74 -19.44 7.96
N PRO A 67 21.11 -18.25 8.04
CA PRO A 67 20.93 -17.39 6.88
C PRO A 67 22.32 -16.91 6.38
N HIS A 68 22.49 -16.93 5.08
CA HIS A 68 23.67 -16.36 4.43
C HIS A 68 23.24 -15.23 3.49
N GLU A 69 24.15 -14.30 3.22
CA GLU A 69 23.91 -13.20 2.30
C GLU A 69 23.65 -13.72 0.88
N ALA A 70 22.75 -13.03 0.17
CA ALA A 70 22.43 -13.37 -1.19
C ALA A 70 23.60 -13.05 -2.14
N PRO A 71 23.86 -13.87 -3.18
CA PRO A 71 24.93 -13.60 -4.13
C PRO A 71 24.67 -12.29 -4.90
N PRO A 72 25.73 -11.60 -5.39
CA PRO A 72 25.62 -10.30 -6.07
C PRO A 72 24.62 -10.28 -7.24
N VAL A 73 24.49 -11.40 -7.96
CA VAL A 73 23.53 -11.54 -9.08
C VAL A 73 22.10 -11.33 -8.62
N MET A 74 21.74 -11.71 -7.39
CA MET A 74 20.40 -11.49 -6.81
C MET A 74 20.27 -10.09 -6.20
N LEU A 75 21.37 -9.49 -5.74
CA LEU A 75 21.35 -8.17 -5.11
C LEU A 75 21.14 -7.05 -6.11
N TRP A 76 21.76 -7.12 -7.28
CA TRP A 76 21.68 -6.07 -8.31
C TRP A 76 20.25 -5.74 -8.74
N PRO A 77 19.39 -6.72 -9.13
CA PRO A 77 18.00 -6.45 -9.44
C PRO A 77 17.25 -5.81 -8.27
N ASN A 78 17.51 -6.25 -7.03
CA ASN A 78 16.89 -5.69 -5.83
C ASN A 78 17.28 -4.22 -5.60
N HIS A 79 18.56 -3.84 -5.85
CA HIS A 79 19.00 -2.46 -5.76
C HIS A 79 18.31 -1.58 -6.82
N LEU A 80 18.17 -2.07 -8.07
CA LEU A 80 17.45 -1.35 -9.12
C LEU A 80 15.96 -1.17 -8.78
N LEU A 81 15.31 -2.20 -8.24
CA LEU A 81 13.93 -2.11 -7.77
C LEU A 81 13.79 -1.16 -6.58
N ALA A 82 14.74 -1.16 -5.66
CA ALA A 82 14.77 -0.21 -4.55
C ALA A 82 14.89 1.23 -5.04
N LEU A 83 15.78 1.48 -6.00
CA LEU A 83 15.94 2.79 -6.63
C LEU A 83 14.65 3.22 -7.34
N GLY A 84 14.02 2.31 -8.12
CA GLY A 84 12.74 2.54 -8.77
C GLY A 84 11.62 2.85 -7.75
N SER A 85 11.59 2.16 -6.61
CA SER A 85 10.61 2.42 -5.57
C SER A 85 10.72 3.80 -4.91
N VAL A 86 11.89 4.43 -5.01
CA VAL A 86 12.11 5.81 -4.55
C VAL A 86 11.81 6.80 -5.68
N LEU A 87 12.31 6.57 -6.89
CA LEU A 87 12.34 7.59 -7.95
C LEU A 87 11.16 7.56 -8.90
N ALA A 88 10.57 6.38 -9.18
CA ALA A 88 9.56 6.26 -10.24
C ALA A 88 8.29 7.11 -9.99
N GLY A 89 7.94 7.36 -8.74
CA GLY A 89 6.78 8.19 -8.39
C GLY A 89 6.91 9.66 -8.81
N TYR A 90 8.14 10.14 -8.93
CA TYR A 90 8.39 11.53 -9.36
C TYR A 90 8.13 11.78 -10.86
N LEU A 91 7.85 10.72 -11.63
CA LEU A 91 7.41 10.84 -13.03
C LEU A 91 5.95 11.27 -13.16
N ALA A 92 5.15 11.11 -12.10
CA ALA A 92 3.71 11.37 -12.08
C ALA A 92 3.32 12.19 -10.84
N LEU A 93 3.85 13.39 -10.72
CA LEU A 93 3.52 14.28 -9.60
C LEU A 93 2.18 14.99 -9.83
N PRO A 94 1.45 15.33 -8.73
CA PRO A 94 0.21 16.09 -8.81
C PRO A 94 0.47 17.53 -9.25
N HIS A 95 -0.56 18.16 -9.84
CA HIS A 95 -0.49 19.57 -10.26
C HIS A 95 -0.20 20.49 -9.03
N PRO A 96 0.61 21.56 -9.16
CA PRO A 96 1.26 22.11 -10.37
C PRO A 96 2.66 21.53 -10.66
N LEU A 97 3.04 20.42 -10.07
CA LEU A 97 4.37 19.81 -10.24
C LEU A 97 4.48 19.13 -11.62
N PRO A 98 5.72 18.89 -12.09
CA PRO A 98 5.95 18.25 -13.38
C PRO A 98 5.36 16.83 -13.42
N ASN A 99 4.56 16.54 -14.45
CA ASN A 99 4.02 15.21 -14.72
C ASN A 99 4.46 14.79 -16.13
N VAL A 100 5.34 13.80 -16.21
CA VAL A 100 5.86 13.29 -17.49
C VAL A 100 5.07 12.05 -17.92
N LEU A 101 4.50 11.31 -16.97
CA LEU A 101 3.83 10.05 -17.23
C LEU A 101 2.48 10.26 -17.94
N GLU A 102 1.71 11.26 -17.56
CA GLU A 102 0.38 11.50 -18.11
C GLU A 102 0.42 11.81 -19.62
N PRO A 103 1.25 12.77 -20.12
CA PRO A 103 1.37 13.02 -21.56
C PRO A 103 1.89 11.81 -22.33
N PHE A 104 2.75 11.00 -21.72
CA PHE A 104 3.26 9.77 -22.33
C PHE A 104 2.18 8.70 -22.49
N LEU A 105 1.30 8.55 -21.51
CA LEU A 105 0.22 7.55 -21.54
C LEU A 105 -1.03 8.01 -22.28
N LYS A 106 -1.25 9.32 -22.43
CA LYS A 106 -2.44 9.90 -23.05
C LYS A 106 -2.84 9.27 -24.41
N PRO A 107 -1.92 8.96 -25.33
CA PRO A 107 -2.28 8.32 -26.60
C PRO A 107 -2.84 6.89 -26.46
N ALA A 108 -2.55 6.22 -25.35
CA ALA A 108 -2.95 4.83 -25.09
C ALA A 108 -4.19 4.73 -24.17
N LEU A 109 -4.56 5.81 -23.51
CA LEU A 109 -5.68 5.86 -22.58
C LEU A 109 -6.88 6.55 -23.22
N ALA A 110 -8.08 6.01 -22.99
CA ALA A 110 -9.31 6.72 -23.34
C ALA A 110 -9.43 8.00 -22.51
N GLU A 111 -9.84 9.11 -23.14
CA GLU A 111 -10.16 10.32 -22.41
C GLU A 111 -11.44 10.09 -21.61
N VAL A 112 -11.31 10.12 -20.29
CA VAL A 112 -12.45 10.12 -19.37
C VAL A 112 -12.52 11.48 -18.71
N GLU A 113 -13.66 12.14 -18.85
CA GLU A 113 -13.91 13.41 -18.17
C GLU A 113 -13.97 13.17 -16.65
N ALA A 114 -12.91 13.55 -15.97
CA ALA A 114 -12.86 13.59 -14.52
C ALA A 114 -13.23 14.97 -14.01
N HIS A 115 -13.92 15.04 -12.88
CA HIS A 115 -14.21 16.33 -12.25
C HIS A 115 -12.91 16.94 -11.71
N HIS A 116 -12.59 18.13 -12.19
CA HIS A 116 -11.42 18.87 -11.71
C HIS A 116 -11.63 19.34 -10.27
N LEU A 117 -10.76 18.92 -9.40
CA LEU A 117 -10.71 19.43 -8.03
C LEU A 117 -9.99 20.79 -8.00
N SER A 118 -10.33 21.62 -7.02
CA SER A 118 -9.51 22.81 -6.73
C SER A 118 -8.15 22.37 -6.18
N LEU A 119 -7.12 23.17 -6.47
CA LEU A 119 -5.75 22.89 -6.00
C LEU A 119 -5.70 22.61 -4.48
N GLY A 120 -6.45 23.38 -3.69
CA GLY A 120 -6.50 23.19 -2.24
C GLY A 120 -7.16 21.87 -1.84
N ALA A 121 -8.18 21.41 -2.55
CA ALA A 121 -8.84 20.13 -2.30
C ALA A 121 -7.89 18.96 -2.64
N GLU A 122 -7.19 19.06 -3.78
CA GLU A 122 -6.22 18.04 -4.20
C GLU A 122 -5.12 17.84 -3.15
N TRP A 123 -4.45 18.92 -2.74
CA TRP A 123 -3.41 18.87 -1.70
C TRP A 123 -3.96 18.47 -0.32
N GLY A 124 -5.21 18.78 -0.02
CA GLY A 124 -5.89 18.31 1.18
C GLY A 124 -6.10 16.80 1.19
N LEU A 125 -6.49 16.21 0.06
CA LEU A 125 -6.62 14.75 -0.08
C LEU A 125 -5.25 14.06 0.01
N ILE A 126 -4.21 14.63 -0.60
CA ILE A 126 -2.84 14.14 -0.50
C ILE A 126 -2.37 14.13 0.96
N ALA A 127 -2.62 15.20 1.70
CA ALA A 127 -2.26 15.27 3.12
C ALA A 127 -3.03 14.25 3.97
N LEU A 128 -4.31 14.03 3.67
CA LEU A 128 -5.14 13.02 4.33
C LEU A 128 -4.65 11.62 4.04
N SER A 129 -4.38 11.29 2.78
CA SER A 129 -3.85 9.97 2.39
C SER A 129 -2.48 9.70 3.01
N ALA A 130 -1.60 10.71 3.08
CA ALA A 130 -0.33 10.63 3.78
C ALA A 130 -0.50 10.34 5.27
N ALA A 131 -1.38 11.06 5.96
CA ALA A 131 -1.66 10.85 7.37
C ALA A 131 -2.19 9.43 7.64
N VAL A 132 -3.12 8.97 6.81
CA VAL A 132 -3.70 7.63 6.90
C VAL A 132 -2.66 6.54 6.66
N ALA A 133 -1.78 6.70 5.67
CA ALA A 133 -0.70 5.76 5.40
C ALA A 133 0.31 5.70 6.56
N LEU A 134 0.72 6.84 7.09
CA LEU A 134 1.63 6.92 8.25
C LEU A 134 1.03 6.28 9.49
N LEU A 135 -0.25 6.55 9.78
CA LEU A 135 -0.97 5.92 10.89
C LEU A 135 -1.07 4.40 10.71
N GLY A 136 -1.35 3.93 9.50
CA GLY A 136 -1.39 2.50 9.19
C GLY A 136 -0.04 1.81 9.37
N LEU A 137 1.04 2.43 8.90
CA LEU A 137 2.40 1.93 9.08
C LEU A 137 2.80 1.90 10.56
N TRP A 138 2.54 2.99 11.29
CA TRP A 138 2.82 3.08 12.72
C TRP A 138 2.01 2.07 13.53
N ALA A 139 0.71 1.98 13.27
CA ALA A 139 -0.15 1.01 13.94
C ALA A 139 0.32 -0.43 13.67
N GLY A 140 0.61 -0.77 12.40
CA GLY A 140 1.16 -2.07 12.03
C GLY A 140 2.46 -2.37 12.76
N PHE A 141 3.38 -1.41 12.83
CA PHE A 141 4.64 -1.57 13.55
C PHE A 141 4.41 -1.85 15.04
N VAL A 142 3.60 -1.03 15.72
CA VAL A 142 3.33 -1.19 17.16
C VAL A 142 2.61 -2.50 17.46
N PHE A 143 1.59 -2.87 16.68
CA PHE A 143 0.83 -4.10 16.89
C PHE A 143 1.71 -5.34 16.77
N PHE A 144 2.49 -5.43 15.70
CA PHE A 144 3.26 -6.65 15.43
C PHE A 144 4.56 -6.74 16.22
N GLN A 145 5.18 -5.61 16.55
CA GLN A 145 6.38 -5.59 17.40
C GLN A 145 6.05 -5.88 18.86
N ARG A 146 4.97 -5.27 19.40
CA ARG A 146 4.58 -5.46 20.81
C ARG A 146 3.74 -6.71 21.05
N LYS A 147 3.34 -7.42 20.00
CA LYS A 147 2.47 -8.61 20.07
C LYS A 147 1.15 -8.33 20.81
N VAL A 148 0.67 -7.08 20.78
CA VAL A 148 -0.59 -6.64 21.41
C VAL A 148 -1.70 -6.76 20.38
N PHE A 149 -2.46 -7.86 20.46
CA PHE A 149 -3.54 -8.12 19.52
C PHE A 149 -4.90 -8.00 20.22
N PRO A 150 -5.85 -7.21 19.68
CA PRO A 150 -7.19 -7.17 20.21
C PRO A 150 -7.92 -8.50 19.95
N ALA A 151 -8.92 -8.81 20.80
CA ALA A 151 -9.65 -10.09 20.75
C ALA A 151 -10.27 -10.37 19.36
N TRP A 152 -10.77 -9.35 18.66
CA TRP A 152 -11.32 -9.52 17.31
C TRP A 152 -10.26 -9.96 16.30
N TYR A 153 -9.00 -9.48 16.44
CA TYR A 153 -7.89 -9.89 15.57
C TYR A 153 -7.55 -11.36 15.78
N LEU A 154 -7.50 -11.82 17.06
CA LEU A 154 -7.22 -13.22 17.39
C LEU A 154 -8.30 -14.15 16.84
N ALA A 155 -9.57 -13.75 16.91
CA ALA A 155 -10.68 -14.49 16.31
C ALA A 155 -10.57 -14.55 14.77
N PHE A 156 -10.22 -13.45 14.13
CA PHE A 156 -9.99 -13.39 12.69
C PHE A 156 -8.78 -14.23 12.28
N GLU A 157 -7.69 -14.18 13.03
CA GLU A 157 -6.51 -15.02 12.81
C GLU A 157 -6.83 -16.50 12.91
N ALA A 158 -7.60 -16.90 13.93
CA ALA A 158 -8.04 -18.29 14.09
C ALA A 158 -8.88 -18.76 12.88
N ALA A 159 -9.85 -17.96 12.43
CA ALA A 159 -10.64 -18.25 11.24
C ALA A 159 -9.80 -18.32 9.96
N SER A 160 -8.83 -17.42 9.83
CA SER A 160 -7.90 -17.38 8.68
C SER A 160 -7.00 -18.61 8.62
N ARG A 161 -6.53 -19.11 9.75
CA ARG A 161 -5.73 -20.35 9.84
C ARG A 161 -6.50 -21.59 9.36
N GLU A 162 -7.82 -21.57 9.53
CA GLU A 162 -8.74 -22.61 9.05
C GLU A 162 -9.29 -22.31 7.65
N ALA A 163 -8.62 -21.44 6.86
CA ALA A 163 -9.06 -20.99 5.54
C ALA A 163 -10.53 -20.50 5.53
N PHE A 164 -10.96 -19.81 6.59
CA PHE A 164 -12.35 -19.37 6.81
C PHE A 164 -13.39 -20.49 6.69
N TYR A 165 -12.98 -21.71 6.99
CA TYR A 165 -13.77 -22.95 6.90
C TYR A 165 -14.27 -23.27 5.47
N VAL A 166 -13.74 -22.62 4.45
CA VAL A 166 -14.13 -22.81 3.04
C VAL A 166 -13.88 -24.24 2.61
N ASP A 167 -12.71 -24.81 2.93
CA ASP A 167 -12.38 -26.19 2.59
C ASP A 167 -13.33 -27.19 3.27
N ARG A 168 -13.78 -26.90 4.50
CA ARG A 168 -14.79 -27.75 5.18
C ARG A 168 -16.15 -27.69 4.51
N ALA A 169 -16.54 -26.51 4.01
CA ALA A 169 -17.80 -26.36 3.28
C ALA A 169 -17.76 -27.11 1.93
N TYR A 170 -16.64 -27.04 1.20
CA TYR A 170 -16.48 -27.79 -0.04
C TYR A 170 -16.42 -29.30 0.15
N ASN A 171 -15.81 -29.77 1.24
CA ASN A 171 -15.73 -31.20 1.55
C ASN A 171 -17.06 -31.78 2.10
N ALA A 172 -18.02 -30.94 2.49
CA ALA A 172 -19.34 -31.33 2.96
C ALA A 172 -20.41 -31.37 1.84
N LEU A 173 -20.10 -30.89 0.65
CA LEU A 173 -20.91 -30.93 -0.56
C LEU A 173 -20.60 -32.17 -1.41
#